data_e019e4c420dad0076f34641521662ed0
#
_entry.id   e019e4c420dad0076f34641521662ed0
#
_cell.length_a   1.000
_cell.length_b   1.000
_cell.length_c   1.000
_cell.angle_alpha   90.00
_cell.angle_beta   90.00
_cell.angle_gamma   90.00
#
_symmetry.space_group_name_H-M   'P 1'
#
loop_
_entity.id
_entity.type
_entity.pdbx_description
1 polymer ?
#
loop_
_entity_poly.entity_id
_entity_poly.type
_entity_poly.pdbx_seq_one_letter_code
_entity_poly.pdbx_strand_id
1 'polypeptide(L)'
;MASVIASWKNNRHITAKLLYPMSNSEPPRTRRITRALAFTILFVTTAVLFVGGIAALLYFLFSEYSGVRNIWILFCGAPVILVVLVVFTVFNLYTRFGKPLEELFNAINSVEEGDLSVRVREDNSDMFSDLFKRFNKMVAELERAEQQRRNLTADVAHELRTPLHIIQGNLEGVLDGIYQPTPEHINATLDETRLLTRLVNDLQTLSLAESGQLPLHLTRFLLADLIQDLTSSYSSRASALGIHLQTDLTDPNLYLAADYDRLNQVLSNLISNALRHTPKGGRISIETGSGSSEKRGVRIMVKDTGSGIASEDLPFIFDRFWRADKSRSERTHSGLGLAIAKQLIHAHGGTIEAQSEVGKGTMFTIELP
;
A
#
# COMPACT_ATOMS: atom_id res chain seq x y z
N MET A 1 44.48 10.71 -1.24
CA MET A 1 43.02 10.54 -1.47
C MET A 1 42.65 9.60 -2.62
N ALA A 2 43.46 9.44 -3.63
CA ALA A 2 43.14 8.54 -4.77
C ALA A 2 43.22 7.02 -4.44
N SER A 3 43.93 6.60 -3.39
CA SER A 3 44.08 5.17 -3.02
C SER A 3 42.88 4.60 -2.24
N VAL A 4 42.07 5.44 -1.60
CA VAL A 4 40.90 5.02 -0.81
C VAL A 4 39.68 4.77 -1.71
N ILE A 5 39.57 5.51 -2.83
CA ILE A 5 38.45 5.37 -3.77
C ILE A 5 38.60 4.10 -4.63
N ALA A 6 39.82 3.64 -4.89
CA ALA A 6 40.06 2.40 -5.66
C ALA A 6 39.71 1.14 -4.85
N SER A 7 39.84 1.17 -3.51
CA SER A 7 39.48 0.05 -2.63
C SER A 7 37.95 -0.16 -2.53
N TRP A 8 37.16 0.89 -2.69
CA TRP A 8 35.68 0.83 -2.58
C TRP A 8 34.99 0.27 -3.84
N LYS A 9 35.62 0.40 -4.99
CA LYS A 9 35.06 -0.13 -6.26
C LYS A 9 35.22 -1.65 -6.42
N ASN A 10 36.23 -2.22 -5.78
CA ASN A 10 36.53 -3.66 -5.91
C ASN A 10 35.75 -4.53 -4.90
N ASN A 11 35.12 -3.94 -3.89
CA ASN A 11 34.42 -4.69 -2.83
C ASN A 11 32.92 -4.92 -3.12
N ARG A 12 32.37 -4.33 -4.20
CA ARG A 12 30.94 -4.54 -4.58
C ARG A 12 30.68 -5.90 -5.23
N HIS A 13 31.68 -6.57 -5.76
CA HIS A 13 31.53 -7.90 -6.37
C HIS A 13 31.68 -9.07 -5.40
N ILE A 14 32.21 -8.83 -4.18
CA ILE A 14 32.47 -9.90 -3.21
C ILE A 14 31.33 -10.02 -2.17
N THR A 15 30.64 -8.94 -1.83
CA THR A 15 29.56 -8.96 -0.84
C THR A 15 28.22 -9.49 -1.39
N ALA A 16 28.03 -9.51 -2.70
CA ALA A 16 26.82 -10.11 -3.33
C ALA A 16 26.83 -11.65 -3.38
N LYS A 17 27.99 -12.28 -3.12
CA LYS A 17 28.13 -13.75 -3.20
C LYS A 17 28.08 -14.46 -1.83
N LEU A 18 28.05 -13.72 -0.73
CA LEU A 18 28.13 -14.29 0.63
C LEU A 18 26.82 -14.27 1.43
N LEU A 19 25.71 -13.77 0.86
CA LEU A 19 24.44 -13.65 1.57
C LEU A 19 23.31 -14.56 1.04
N TYR A 20 23.57 -15.37 0.00
CA TYR A 20 22.67 -16.46 -0.35
C TYR A 20 23.47 -17.76 -0.45
N PRO A 21 23.35 -18.68 0.53
CA PRO A 21 23.72 -20.05 0.27
C PRO A 21 22.83 -20.50 -0.91
N MET A 22 23.47 -20.95 -2.02
CA MET A 22 22.75 -21.67 -3.05
C MET A 22 22.05 -22.84 -2.35
N SER A 23 20.76 -22.68 -2.10
CA SER A 23 19.88 -23.76 -1.73
C SER A 23 20.05 -24.80 -2.82
N ASN A 24 20.58 -25.97 -2.45
CA ASN A 24 20.42 -27.19 -3.23
C ASN A 24 18.90 -27.28 -3.47
N SER A 25 18.47 -26.91 -4.67
CA SER A 25 17.08 -27.01 -5.08
C SER A 25 16.73 -28.48 -5.07
N GLU A 26 16.20 -28.97 -3.95
CA GLU A 26 15.43 -30.20 -3.99
C GLU A 26 14.43 -30.04 -5.13
N PRO A 27 14.29 -31.03 -6.01
CA PRO A 27 13.32 -30.95 -7.08
C PRO A 27 11.95 -30.69 -6.45
N PRO A 28 11.18 -29.71 -6.95
CA PRO A 28 9.94 -29.29 -6.33
C PRO A 28 9.09 -30.50 -6.01
N ARG A 29 8.48 -30.53 -4.83
CA ARG A 29 7.63 -31.64 -4.33
C ARG A 29 6.60 -32.11 -5.35
N THR A 30 6.19 -31.24 -6.25
CA THR A 30 5.35 -31.48 -7.42
C THR A 30 5.90 -32.54 -8.36
N ARG A 31 7.22 -32.57 -8.66
CA ARG A 31 7.83 -33.62 -9.46
C ARG A 31 7.83 -34.98 -8.76
N ARG A 32 7.80 -35.03 -7.44
CA ARG A 32 7.68 -36.31 -6.70
C ARG A 32 6.25 -36.82 -6.77
N ILE A 33 5.23 -35.97 -6.68
CA ILE A 33 3.83 -36.38 -6.77
C ILE A 33 3.46 -36.83 -8.18
N THR A 34 3.86 -36.10 -9.21
CA THR A 34 3.62 -36.49 -10.62
C THR A 34 4.35 -37.78 -10.98
N ARG A 35 5.58 -37.99 -10.48
CA ARG A 35 6.30 -39.24 -10.66
C ARG A 35 5.65 -40.42 -9.92
N ALA A 36 5.21 -40.21 -8.67
CA ALA A 36 4.49 -41.23 -7.91
C ALA A 36 3.17 -41.61 -8.60
N LEU A 37 2.41 -40.64 -9.10
CA LEU A 37 1.18 -40.87 -9.87
C LEU A 37 1.45 -41.59 -11.19
N ALA A 38 2.48 -41.19 -11.94
CA ALA A 38 2.93 -41.86 -13.17
C ALA A 38 3.37 -43.29 -12.90
N PHE A 39 4.12 -43.55 -11.81
CA PHE A 39 4.48 -44.90 -11.38
C PHE A 39 3.25 -45.73 -10.99
N THR A 40 2.28 -45.15 -10.28
CA THR A 40 1.05 -45.85 -9.90
C THR A 40 0.20 -46.21 -11.12
N ILE A 41 0.05 -45.30 -12.08
CA ILE A 41 -0.66 -45.53 -13.33
C ILE A 41 0.07 -46.60 -14.14
N LEU A 42 1.40 -46.53 -14.28
CA LEU A 42 2.21 -47.50 -14.99
C LEU A 42 2.13 -48.88 -14.31
N PHE A 43 2.20 -48.96 -12.99
CA PHE A 43 2.05 -50.22 -12.24
C PHE A 43 0.68 -50.83 -12.43
N VAL A 44 -0.40 -50.02 -12.31
CA VAL A 44 -1.78 -50.49 -12.51
C VAL A 44 -2.01 -50.97 -13.94
N THR A 45 -1.53 -50.22 -14.96
CA THR A 45 -1.67 -50.63 -16.36
C THR A 45 -0.87 -51.92 -16.64
N THR A 46 0.33 -52.06 -16.09
CA THR A 46 1.15 -53.28 -16.25
C THR A 46 0.48 -54.47 -15.55
N ALA A 47 -0.07 -54.29 -14.37
CA ALA A 47 -0.82 -55.31 -13.64
C ALA A 47 -2.07 -55.78 -14.41
N VAL A 48 -2.78 -54.84 -15.03
CA VAL A 48 -3.97 -55.17 -15.88
C VAL A 48 -3.58 -55.98 -17.11
N LEU A 49 -2.53 -55.54 -17.81
CA LEU A 49 -2.02 -56.25 -18.97
C LEU A 49 -1.55 -57.68 -18.60
N PHE A 50 -0.92 -57.82 -17.43
CA PHE A 50 -0.45 -59.11 -16.93
C PHE A 50 -1.63 -60.05 -16.57
N VAL A 51 -2.63 -59.53 -15.83
CA VAL A 51 -3.84 -60.29 -15.47
C VAL A 51 -4.65 -60.62 -16.72
N GLY A 52 -4.79 -59.68 -17.65
CA GLY A 52 -5.47 -59.89 -18.94
C GLY A 52 -4.74 -60.93 -19.81
N GLY A 53 -3.41 -60.92 -19.82
CA GLY A 53 -2.58 -61.92 -20.53
C GLY A 53 -2.73 -63.32 -19.95
N ILE A 54 -2.71 -63.45 -18.62
CA ILE A 54 -2.94 -64.75 -17.96
C ILE A 54 -4.38 -65.25 -18.25
N ALA A 55 -5.34 -64.39 -18.19
CA ALA A 55 -6.73 -64.73 -18.49
C ALA A 55 -6.92 -65.19 -19.95
N ALA A 56 -6.31 -64.51 -20.90
CA ALA A 56 -6.31 -64.89 -22.31
C ALA A 56 -5.64 -66.23 -22.55
N LEU A 57 -4.51 -66.50 -21.87
CA LEU A 57 -3.81 -67.78 -21.94
C LEU A 57 -4.66 -68.92 -21.39
N LEU A 58 -5.29 -68.71 -20.25
CA LEU A 58 -6.18 -69.70 -19.65
C LEU A 58 -7.44 -69.93 -20.52
N TYR A 59 -7.98 -68.88 -21.13
CA TYR A 59 -9.07 -68.99 -22.09
C TYR A 59 -8.67 -69.90 -23.28
N PHE A 60 -7.50 -69.66 -23.84
CA PHE A 60 -6.98 -70.46 -24.96
C PHE A 60 -6.80 -71.92 -24.57
N LEU A 61 -6.29 -72.24 -23.37
CA LEU A 61 -6.08 -73.58 -22.88
C LEU A 61 -7.36 -74.36 -22.57
N PHE A 62 -8.44 -73.71 -22.19
CA PHE A 62 -9.72 -74.31 -21.77
C PHE A 62 -10.86 -74.04 -22.71
N SER A 63 -10.65 -73.45 -23.89
CA SER A 63 -11.68 -73.09 -24.89
C SER A 63 -12.46 -74.25 -25.48
N GLU A 64 -11.99 -75.49 -25.42
CA GLU A 64 -12.68 -76.66 -25.90
C GLU A 64 -13.87 -77.12 -25.04
N TYR A 65 -14.00 -76.63 -23.82
CA TYR A 65 -15.11 -76.93 -22.91
C TYR A 65 -16.25 -75.96 -23.08
N SER A 66 -17.30 -76.34 -23.83
CA SER A 66 -18.43 -75.46 -24.22
C SER A 66 -19.26 -74.83 -23.05
N GLY A 67 -19.17 -75.41 -21.82
CA GLY A 67 -19.82 -74.87 -20.61
C GLY A 67 -19.08 -73.74 -19.93
N VAL A 68 -17.83 -73.50 -20.27
CA VAL A 68 -16.95 -72.57 -19.57
C VAL A 68 -16.93 -71.17 -20.20
N ARG A 69 -17.35 -71.05 -21.47
CA ARG A 69 -17.23 -69.83 -22.27
C ARG A 69 -17.96 -68.60 -21.63
N ASN A 70 -19.14 -68.79 -21.08
CA ASN A 70 -19.92 -67.65 -20.48
C ASN A 70 -19.38 -67.25 -19.09
N ILE A 71 -18.78 -68.18 -18.35
CA ILE A 71 -18.16 -67.93 -17.06
C ILE A 71 -16.86 -67.13 -17.24
N TRP A 72 -16.11 -67.34 -18.31
CA TRP A 72 -14.84 -66.66 -18.61
C TRP A 72 -15.09 -65.18 -18.95
N ILE A 73 -16.18 -64.80 -19.61
CA ILE A 73 -16.52 -63.40 -19.86
C ILE A 73 -16.73 -62.66 -18.54
N LEU A 74 -17.33 -63.31 -17.56
CA LEU A 74 -17.54 -62.75 -16.22
C LEU A 74 -16.19 -62.64 -15.43
N PHE A 75 -15.33 -63.68 -15.47
CA PHE A 75 -14.07 -63.69 -14.72
C PHE A 75 -12.98 -62.83 -15.32
N CYS A 76 -12.94 -62.63 -16.64
CA CYS A 76 -11.93 -61.81 -17.31
C CYS A 76 -12.40 -60.41 -17.64
N GLY A 77 -13.68 -60.22 -17.99
CA GLY A 77 -14.24 -58.91 -18.36
C GLY A 77 -14.47 -58.01 -17.15
N ALA A 78 -15.00 -58.56 -16.07
CA ALA A 78 -15.32 -57.74 -14.88
C ALA A 78 -14.09 -57.10 -14.24
N PRO A 79 -12.92 -57.77 -14.04
CA PRO A 79 -11.71 -57.12 -13.54
C PRO A 79 -11.17 -56.03 -14.47
N VAL A 80 -11.22 -56.21 -15.78
CA VAL A 80 -10.76 -55.22 -16.76
C VAL A 80 -11.64 -53.98 -16.70
N ILE A 81 -12.98 -54.15 -16.67
CA ILE A 81 -13.91 -53.02 -16.51
C ILE A 81 -13.66 -52.32 -15.19
N LEU A 82 -13.47 -53.03 -14.08
CA LEU A 82 -13.19 -52.46 -12.75
C LEU A 82 -11.93 -51.59 -12.80
N VAL A 83 -10.85 -52.07 -13.40
CA VAL A 83 -9.60 -51.34 -13.48
C VAL A 83 -9.73 -50.08 -14.35
N VAL A 84 -10.42 -50.20 -15.51
CA VAL A 84 -10.68 -49.04 -16.37
C VAL A 84 -11.49 -47.99 -15.59
N LEU A 85 -12.47 -48.43 -14.82
CA LEU A 85 -13.30 -47.54 -13.98
C LEU A 85 -12.49 -46.88 -12.85
N VAL A 86 -11.58 -47.62 -12.20
CA VAL A 86 -10.67 -47.09 -11.20
C VAL A 86 -9.69 -46.08 -11.82
N VAL A 87 -9.05 -46.41 -12.93
CA VAL A 87 -8.15 -45.49 -13.62
C VAL A 87 -8.88 -44.24 -14.06
N PHE A 88 -10.07 -44.36 -14.62
CA PHE A 88 -10.92 -43.23 -15.01
C PHE A 88 -11.27 -42.35 -13.80
N THR A 89 -11.66 -42.99 -12.69
CA THR A 89 -12.02 -42.25 -11.44
C THR A 89 -10.81 -41.52 -10.87
N VAL A 90 -9.64 -42.20 -10.79
CA VAL A 90 -8.39 -41.57 -10.29
C VAL A 90 -7.95 -40.42 -11.20
N PHE A 91 -8.05 -40.59 -12.53
CA PHE A 91 -7.74 -39.53 -13.47
C PHE A 91 -8.69 -38.32 -13.34
N ASN A 92 -10.00 -38.57 -13.20
CA ASN A 92 -10.98 -37.50 -12.95
C ASN A 92 -10.72 -36.81 -11.59
N LEU A 93 -10.40 -37.57 -10.55
CA LEU A 93 -10.09 -37.00 -9.26
C LEU A 93 -8.83 -36.12 -9.31
N TYR A 94 -7.79 -36.58 -10.00
CA TYR A 94 -6.56 -35.82 -10.18
C TYR A 94 -6.78 -34.53 -10.98
N THR A 95 -7.52 -34.61 -12.11
CA THR A 95 -7.80 -33.41 -12.92
C THR A 95 -8.71 -32.42 -12.19
N ARG A 96 -9.64 -32.92 -11.39
CA ARG A 96 -10.65 -32.10 -10.70
C ARG A 96 -10.12 -31.48 -9.39
N PHE A 97 -9.19 -32.15 -8.69
CA PHE A 97 -8.68 -31.71 -7.40
C PHE A 97 -7.16 -31.51 -7.39
N GLY A 98 -6.39 -32.41 -7.96
CA GLY A 98 -4.95 -32.38 -7.92
C GLY A 98 -4.33 -31.21 -8.68
N LYS A 99 -4.74 -31.04 -9.92
CA LYS A 99 -4.25 -29.95 -10.78
C LYS A 99 -4.52 -28.55 -10.23
N PRO A 100 -5.76 -28.19 -9.84
CA PRO A 100 -6.05 -26.87 -9.29
C PRO A 100 -5.26 -26.56 -8.02
N LEU A 101 -5.09 -27.56 -7.15
CA LEU A 101 -4.27 -27.40 -5.94
C LEU A 101 -2.78 -27.21 -6.29
N GLU A 102 -2.26 -27.93 -7.24
CA GLU A 102 -0.86 -27.79 -7.70
C GLU A 102 -0.62 -26.39 -8.29
N GLU A 103 -1.56 -25.86 -9.07
CA GLU A 103 -1.51 -24.50 -9.61
C GLU A 103 -1.51 -23.45 -8.49
N LEU A 104 -2.37 -23.63 -7.46
CA LEU A 104 -2.41 -22.76 -6.31
C LEU A 104 -1.10 -22.79 -5.50
N PHE A 105 -0.55 -23.97 -5.24
CA PHE A 105 0.73 -24.10 -4.52
C PHE A 105 1.88 -23.47 -5.29
N ASN A 106 1.93 -23.64 -6.61
CA ASN A 106 2.94 -22.99 -7.44
C ASN A 106 2.78 -21.45 -7.41
N ALA A 107 1.56 -20.95 -7.46
CA ALA A 107 1.30 -19.53 -7.35
C ALA A 107 1.70 -18.96 -5.96
N ILE A 108 1.43 -19.69 -4.88
CA ILE A 108 1.87 -19.31 -3.53
C ILE A 108 3.40 -19.23 -3.44
N ASN A 109 4.11 -20.23 -3.99
CA ASN A 109 5.57 -20.21 -3.99
C ASN A 109 6.13 -19.03 -4.81
N SER A 110 5.52 -18.69 -5.94
CA SER A 110 5.92 -17.52 -6.73
C SER A 110 5.71 -16.22 -5.95
N VAL A 111 4.60 -16.09 -5.20
CA VAL A 111 4.36 -14.94 -4.31
C VAL A 111 5.40 -14.89 -3.19
N GLU A 112 5.78 -16.02 -2.60
CA GLU A 112 6.84 -16.10 -1.57
C GLU A 112 8.20 -15.66 -2.13
N GLU A 113 8.49 -15.97 -3.39
CA GLU A 113 9.69 -15.52 -4.10
C GLU A 113 9.64 -14.04 -4.52
N GLY A 114 8.50 -13.37 -4.30
CA GLY A 114 8.31 -11.94 -4.56
C GLY A 114 7.68 -11.61 -5.92
N ASP A 115 7.24 -12.60 -6.69
CA ASP A 115 6.47 -12.37 -7.91
C ASP A 115 4.98 -12.16 -7.57
N LEU A 116 4.62 -10.89 -7.42
CA LEU A 116 3.25 -10.47 -7.12
C LEU A 116 2.39 -10.32 -8.39
N SER A 117 2.93 -10.59 -9.57
CA SER A 117 2.17 -10.55 -10.84
C SER A 117 1.40 -11.83 -11.11
N VAL A 118 1.74 -12.91 -10.41
CA VAL A 118 1.13 -14.23 -10.59
C VAL A 118 -0.37 -14.21 -10.26
N ARG A 119 -1.16 -14.89 -11.09
CA ARG A 119 -2.61 -15.09 -10.86
C ARG A 119 -2.96 -16.53 -11.17
N VAL A 120 -3.85 -17.11 -10.38
CA VAL A 120 -4.45 -18.41 -10.65
C VAL A 120 -5.67 -18.20 -11.54
N ARG A 121 -5.84 -19.07 -12.52
CA ARG A 121 -6.95 -18.98 -13.48
C ARG A 121 -8.29 -19.24 -12.77
N GLU A 122 -9.19 -18.29 -12.89
CA GLU A 122 -10.56 -18.40 -12.38
C GLU A 122 -11.44 -19.11 -13.43
N ASP A 123 -11.84 -20.35 -13.15
CA ASP A 123 -12.85 -21.03 -13.94
C ASP A 123 -14.13 -21.08 -13.12
N ASN A 124 -15.19 -20.45 -13.61
CA ASN A 124 -16.48 -20.31 -12.90
C ASN A 124 -17.20 -21.65 -12.66
N SER A 125 -16.75 -22.71 -13.30
CA SER A 125 -17.31 -24.08 -13.16
C SER A 125 -16.59 -24.89 -12.10
N ASP A 126 -15.52 -24.38 -11.49
CA ASP A 126 -14.64 -25.15 -10.62
C ASP A 126 -15.02 -24.98 -9.15
N MET A 127 -14.95 -26.07 -8.37
CA MET A 127 -15.20 -26.07 -6.93
C MET A 127 -14.26 -25.13 -6.16
N PHE A 128 -13.09 -24.82 -6.72
CA PHE A 128 -12.10 -23.93 -6.15
C PHE A 128 -12.19 -22.46 -6.61
N SER A 129 -13.17 -22.13 -7.44
CA SER A 129 -13.33 -20.79 -8.02
C SER A 129 -13.31 -19.67 -6.94
N ASP A 130 -14.03 -19.88 -5.83
CA ASP A 130 -14.12 -18.90 -4.74
C ASP A 130 -12.78 -18.75 -4.00
N LEU A 131 -12.03 -19.84 -3.83
CA LEU A 131 -10.69 -19.85 -3.26
C LEU A 131 -9.70 -19.08 -4.16
N PHE A 132 -9.73 -19.32 -5.46
CA PHE A 132 -8.87 -18.65 -6.44
C PHE A 132 -9.16 -17.15 -6.53
N LYS A 133 -10.44 -16.75 -6.50
CA LYS A 133 -10.84 -15.34 -6.43
C LYS A 133 -10.28 -14.66 -5.19
N ARG A 134 -10.40 -15.30 -4.01
CA ARG A 134 -9.85 -14.76 -2.76
C ARG A 134 -8.33 -14.69 -2.77
N PHE A 135 -7.66 -15.71 -3.31
CA PHE A 135 -6.22 -15.69 -3.49
C PHE A 135 -5.78 -14.56 -4.43
N ASN A 136 -6.38 -14.45 -5.61
CA ASN A 136 -6.06 -13.38 -6.56
C ASN A 136 -6.30 -11.99 -5.99
N LYS A 137 -7.39 -11.81 -5.21
CA LYS A 137 -7.67 -10.56 -4.49
C LYS A 137 -6.58 -10.24 -3.47
N MET A 138 -6.18 -11.22 -2.66
CA MET A 138 -5.11 -11.07 -1.69
C MET A 138 -3.78 -10.67 -2.35
N VAL A 139 -3.40 -11.35 -3.46
CA VAL A 139 -2.18 -11.03 -4.20
C VAL A 139 -2.26 -9.62 -4.80
N ALA A 140 -3.42 -9.21 -5.31
CA ALA A 140 -3.61 -7.86 -5.85
C ALA A 140 -3.51 -6.78 -4.76
N GLU A 141 -3.99 -7.05 -3.55
CA GLU A 141 -3.83 -6.14 -2.40
C GLU A 141 -2.37 -6.05 -1.96
N LEU A 142 -1.66 -7.18 -1.93
CA LEU A 142 -0.22 -7.22 -1.61
C LEU A 142 0.62 -6.49 -2.66
N GLU A 143 0.32 -6.67 -3.94
CA GLU A 143 0.98 -5.96 -5.05
C GLU A 143 0.80 -4.43 -4.92
N ARG A 144 -0.44 -3.98 -4.62
CA ARG A 144 -0.73 -2.56 -4.40
C ARG A 144 0.03 -2.01 -3.19
N ALA A 145 0.05 -2.75 -2.07
CA ALA A 145 0.77 -2.34 -0.87
C ALA A 145 2.28 -2.22 -1.13
N GLU A 146 2.88 -3.18 -1.85
CA GLU A 146 4.29 -3.14 -2.19
C GLU A 146 4.61 -1.99 -3.17
N GLN A 147 3.75 -1.74 -4.15
CA GLN A 147 3.91 -0.61 -5.06
C GLN A 147 3.81 0.74 -4.32
N GLN A 148 2.86 0.88 -3.40
CA GLN A 148 2.74 2.07 -2.56
C GLN A 148 3.97 2.26 -1.68
N ARG A 149 4.51 1.18 -1.11
CA ARG A 149 5.75 1.21 -0.33
C ARG A 149 6.96 1.65 -1.15
N ARG A 150 7.09 1.14 -2.39
CA ARG A 150 8.17 1.55 -3.31
C ARG A 150 8.06 3.01 -3.72
N ASN A 151 6.86 3.46 -4.07
CA ASN A 151 6.61 4.85 -4.42
C ASN A 151 6.96 5.77 -3.25
N LEU A 152 6.49 5.44 -2.03
CA LEU A 152 6.81 6.20 -0.82
C LEU A 152 8.34 6.33 -0.63
N THR A 153 9.07 5.22 -0.75
CA THR A 153 10.53 5.25 -0.57
C THR A 153 11.22 6.14 -1.61
N ALA A 154 10.75 6.10 -2.86
CA ALA A 154 11.28 6.94 -3.94
C ALA A 154 10.97 8.44 -3.71
N ASP A 155 9.73 8.75 -3.31
CA ASP A 155 9.28 10.12 -3.05
C ASP A 155 10.03 10.72 -1.85
N VAL A 156 10.15 9.98 -0.74
CA VAL A 156 10.93 10.39 0.43
C VAL A 156 12.39 10.66 0.06
N ALA A 157 13.02 9.76 -0.69
CA ALA A 157 14.40 9.94 -1.11
C ALA A 157 14.57 11.19 -2.00
N HIS A 158 13.59 11.49 -2.84
CA HIS A 158 13.62 12.67 -3.71
C HIS A 158 13.46 13.96 -2.90
N GLU A 159 12.47 14.03 -2.00
CA GLU A 159 12.17 15.20 -1.19
C GLU A 159 13.25 15.52 -0.14
N LEU A 160 13.97 14.50 0.35
CA LEU A 160 15.12 14.70 1.25
C LEU A 160 16.39 15.11 0.49
N ARG A 161 16.59 14.60 -0.73
CA ARG A 161 17.81 14.88 -1.52
C ARG A 161 17.91 16.35 -1.90
N THR A 162 16.82 16.98 -2.28
CA THR A 162 16.81 18.36 -2.77
C THR A 162 17.32 19.36 -1.74
N PRO A 163 16.74 19.48 -0.51
CA PRO A 163 17.25 20.41 0.51
C PRO A 163 18.69 20.04 0.94
N LEU A 164 19.02 18.74 1.01
CA LEU A 164 20.36 18.30 1.36
C LEU A 164 21.42 18.80 0.37
N HIS A 165 21.15 18.72 -0.93
CA HIS A 165 22.06 19.25 -1.96
C HIS A 165 22.19 20.78 -1.89
N ILE A 166 21.09 21.50 -1.55
CA ILE A 166 21.16 22.96 -1.38
C ILE A 166 22.04 23.31 -0.18
N ILE A 167 21.84 22.64 0.97
CA ILE A 167 22.66 22.83 2.14
C ILE A 167 24.15 22.55 1.83
N GLN A 168 24.40 21.41 1.19
CA GLN A 168 25.76 21.00 0.83
C GLN A 168 26.39 22.03 -0.14
N GLY A 169 25.71 22.38 -1.22
CA GLY A 169 26.23 23.35 -2.21
C GLY A 169 26.47 24.74 -1.60
N ASN A 170 25.60 25.21 -0.70
CA ASN A 170 25.81 26.47 0.02
C ASN A 170 27.06 26.43 0.90
N LEU A 171 27.27 25.33 1.66
CA LEU A 171 28.43 25.18 2.52
C LEU A 171 29.72 24.99 1.74
N GLU A 172 29.70 24.19 0.66
CA GLU A 172 30.85 24.03 -0.26
C GLU A 172 31.21 25.36 -0.91
N GLY A 173 30.23 26.13 -1.38
CA GLY A 173 30.47 27.45 -1.98
C GLY A 173 31.08 28.46 -1.00
N VAL A 174 30.74 28.38 0.31
CA VAL A 174 31.40 29.19 1.35
C VAL A 174 32.83 28.71 1.58
N LEU A 175 33.05 27.40 1.66
CA LEU A 175 34.41 26.82 1.87
C LEU A 175 35.37 27.13 0.71
N ASP A 176 34.85 27.11 -0.51
CA ASP A 176 35.62 27.41 -1.72
C ASP A 176 35.79 28.93 -1.96
N GLY A 177 35.24 29.78 -1.08
CA GLY A 177 35.31 31.24 -1.20
C GLY A 177 34.46 31.83 -2.33
N ILE A 178 33.55 31.03 -2.91
CA ILE A 178 32.63 31.47 -3.98
C ILE A 178 31.53 32.35 -3.38
N TYR A 179 31.02 31.98 -2.18
CA TYR A 179 30.02 32.73 -1.44
C TYR A 179 30.61 33.34 -0.17
N GLN A 180 30.25 34.57 0.12
CA GLN A 180 30.55 35.18 1.41
C GLN A 180 29.55 34.66 2.47
N PRO A 181 29.97 34.30 3.68
CA PRO A 181 29.11 33.84 4.75
C PRO A 181 28.34 34.99 5.38
N THR A 182 27.49 35.66 4.60
CA THR A 182 26.61 36.73 5.11
C THR A 182 25.50 36.13 5.98
N PRO A 183 24.93 36.92 6.92
CA PRO A 183 23.78 36.46 7.73
C PRO A 183 22.62 35.93 6.85
N GLU A 184 22.36 36.56 5.71
CA GLU A 184 21.31 36.18 4.78
C GLU A 184 21.58 34.79 4.19
N HIS A 185 22.82 34.53 3.78
CA HIS A 185 23.23 33.25 3.21
C HIS A 185 23.18 32.11 4.23
N ILE A 186 23.65 32.38 5.46
CA ILE A 186 23.57 31.41 6.56
C ILE A 186 22.14 31.14 6.96
N ASN A 187 21.26 32.18 7.03
CA ASN A 187 19.85 32.01 7.32
C ASN A 187 19.12 31.17 6.25
N ALA A 188 19.42 31.38 4.95
CA ALA A 188 18.87 30.57 3.88
C ALA A 188 19.23 29.07 4.06
N THR A 189 20.49 28.78 4.41
CA THR A 189 20.95 27.40 4.67
C THR A 189 20.29 26.80 5.91
N LEU A 190 20.10 27.62 6.96
CA LEU A 190 19.38 27.23 8.17
C LEU A 190 17.90 26.92 7.91
N ASP A 191 17.25 27.70 7.03
CA ASP A 191 15.86 27.47 6.66
C ASP A 191 15.68 26.14 5.90
N GLU A 192 16.63 25.76 5.04
CA GLU A 192 16.64 24.42 4.41
C GLU A 192 16.84 23.30 5.45
N THR A 193 17.67 23.52 6.47
CA THR A 193 17.86 22.57 7.58
C THR A 193 16.56 22.41 8.39
N ARG A 194 15.87 23.52 8.67
CA ARG A 194 14.55 23.51 9.36
C ARG A 194 13.48 22.80 8.51
N LEU A 195 13.50 22.97 7.19
CA LEU A 195 12.61 22.27 6.29
C LEU A 195 12.86 20.75 6.34
N LEU A 196 14.13 20.33 6.29
CA LEU A 196 14.51 18.92 6.41
C LEU A 196 14.04 18.30 7.74
N THR A 197 14.24 19.01 8.85
CA THR A 197 13.77 18.57 10.18
C THR A 197 12.25 18.38 10.20
N ARG A 198 11.50 19.33 9.64
CA ARG A 198 10.03 19.21 9.53
C ARG A 198 9.62 18.01 8.71
N LEU A 199 10.26 17.78 7.54
CA LEU A 199 9.99 16.63 6.69
C LEU A 199 10.18 15.30 7.44
N VAL A 200 11.26 15.16 8.19
CA VAL A 200 11.52 13.94 8.98
C VAL A 200 10.46 13.73 10.05
N ASN A 201 10.09 14.78 10.79
CA ASN A 201 9.04 14.71 11.81
C ASN A 201 7.65 14.40 11.21
N ASP A 202 7.34 14.97 10.05
CA ASP A 202 6.11 14.73 9.31
C ASP A 202 6.02 13.26 8.85
N LEU A 203 7.10 12.72 8.31
CA LEU A 203 7.20 11.31 7.91
C LEU A 203 7.07 10.37 9.11
N GLN A 204 7.69 10.69 10.24
CA GLN A 204 7.57 9.90 11.46
C GLN A 204 6.12 9.90 11.98
N THR A 205 5.49 11.08 12.03
CA THR A 205 4.09 11.22 12.46
C THR A 205 3.17 10.41 11.55
N LEU A 206 3.36 10.52 10.22
CA LEU A 206 2.57 9.79 9.24
C LEU A 206 2.72 8.27 9.40
N SER A 207 3.96 7.78 9.55
CA SER A 207 4.25 6.35 9.74
C SER A 207 3.60 5.78 11.00
N LEU A 208 3.68 6.53 12.13
CA LEU A 208 3.04 6.11 13.39
C LEU A 208 1.52 6.13 13.29
N ALA A 209 0.94 7.13 12.64
CA ALA A 209 -0.50 7.24 12.48
C ALA A 209 -1.07 6.13 11.60
N GLU A 210 -0.40 5.79 10.50
CA GLU A 210 -0.82 4.72 9.58
C GLU A 210 -0.69 3.32 10.18
N SER A 211 0.31 3.10 11.01
CA SER A 211 0.46 1.83 11.74
C SER A 211 -0.48 1.71 12.94
N GLY A 212 -1.28 2.74 13.23
CA GLY A 212 -2.15 2.78 14.42
C GLY A 212 -1.37 2.86 15.73
N GLN A 213 -0.08 3.24 15.68
CA GLN A 213 0.82 3.30 16.85
C GLN A 213 1.06 4.73 17.33
N LEU A 214 0.36 5.73 16.75
CA LEU A 214 0.50 7.09 17.20
C LEU A 214 -0.13 7.25 18.60
N PRO A 215 0.67 7.59 19.63
CA PRO A 215 0.10 7.88 20.93
C PRO A 215 -0.66 9.20 20.87
N LEU A 216 -1.92 9.18 21.31
CA LEU A 216 -2.76 10.38 21.46
C LEU A 216 -2.92 10.72 22.94
N HIS A 217 -2.65 11.96 23.27
CA HIS A 217 -2.87 12.52 24.61
C HIS A 217 -4.24 13.24 24.65
N LEU A 218 -5.31 12.44 24.75
CA LEU A 218 -6.66 12.98 24.77
C LEU A 218 -6.91 13.80 26.05
N THR A 219 -7.18 15.09 25.89
CA THR A 219 -7.57 16.00 26.95
C THR A 219 -8.88 16.68 26.59
N ARG A 220 -9.65 17.09 27.61
CA ARG A 220 -10.87 17.87 27.37
C ARG A 220 -10.54 19.34 27.44
N PHE A 221 -10.74 20.07 26.36
CA PHE A 221 -10.47 21.51 26.26
C PHE A 221 -11.60 22.25 25.54
N LEU A 222 -11.61 23.55 25.64
CA LEU A 222 -12.55 24.41 24.94
C LEU A 222 -12.06 24.61 23.51
N LEU A 223 -12.88 24.28 22.52
CA LEU A 223 -12.49 24.38 21.11
C LEU A 223 -12.21 25.88 20.73
N ALA A 224 -12.91 26.79 21.34
CA ALA A 224 -12.69 28.23 21.16
C ALA A 224 -11.26 28.67 21.49
N ASP A 225 -10.63 28.09 22.54
CA ASP A 225 -9.25 28.40 22.91
C ASP A 225 -8.28 28.00 21.80
N LEU A 226 -8.42 26.79 21.26
CA LEU A 226 -7.60 26.32 20.14
C LEU A 226 -7.75 27.22 18.90
N ILE A 227 -8.98 27.59 18.55
CA ILE A 227 -9.23 28.44 17.38
C ILE A 227 -8.66 29.85 17.61
N GLN A 228 -8.74 30.37 18.83
CA GLN A 228 -8.17 31.68 19.20
C GLN A 228 -6.64 31.68 19.11
N ASP A 229 -5.97 30.63 19.61
CA ASP A 229 -4.52 30.47 19.53
C ASP A 229 -4.06 30.45 18.07
N LEU A 230 -4.73 29.65 17.23
CA LEU A 230 -4.46 29.59 15.81
C LEU A 230 -4.67 30.93 15.11
N THR A 231 -5.81 31.57 15.36
CA THR A 231 -6.12 32.86 14.73
C THR A 231 -5.08 33.90 15.11
N SER A 232 -4.69 33.95 16.37
CA SER A 232 -3.65 34.86 16.87
C SER A 232 -2.30 34.60 16.19
N SER A 233 -1.91 33.34 16.05
CA SER A 233 -0.64 32.92 15.43
C SER A 233 -0.57 33.26 13.93
N TYR A 234 -1.70 33.19 13.23
CA TYR A 234 -1.75 33.41 11.78
C TYR A 234 -2.19 34.80 11.34
N SER A 235 -2.73 35.63 12.26
CA SER A 235 -3.29 36.96 11.97
C SER A 235 -2.27 37.93 11.32
N SER A 236 -1.05 38.00 11.86
CA SER A 236 0.03 38.82 11.31
C SER A 236 0.41 38.40 9.89
N ARG A 237 0.51 37.09 9.65
CA ARG A 237 0.85 36.52 8.31
C ARG A 237 -0.30 36.76 7.32
N ALA A 238 -1.54 36.57 7.72
CA ALA A 238 -2.71 36.84 6.89
C ALA A 238 -2.75 38.30 6.48
N SER A 239 -2.58 39.24 7.47
CA SER A 239 -2.53 40.67 7.21
C SER A 239 -1.40 41.07 6.27
N ALA A 240 -0.20 40.52 6.43
CA ALA A 240 0.93 40.77 5.55
C ALA A 240 0.64 40.35 4.09
N LEU A 241 -0.14 39.30 3.90
CA LEU A 241 -0.59 38.80 2.58
C LEU A 241 -1.83 39.54 2.07
N GLY A 242 -2.44 40.44 2.89
CA GLY A 242 -3.69 41.12 2.57
C GLY A 242 -4.90 40.21 2.52
N ILE A 243 -4.93 39.17 3.33
CA ILE A 243 -5.99 38.15 3.42
C ILE A 243 -6.79 38.39 4.72
N HIS A 244 -8.12 38.31 4.63
CA HIS A 244 -9.00 38.43 5.79
C HIS A 244 -9.21 37.09 6.46
N LEU A 245 -8.64 36.91 7.66
CA LEU A 245 -8.85 35.72 8.50
C LEU A 245 -9.98 36.02 9.49
N GLN A 246 -11.03 35.20 9.50
CA GLN A 246 -12.18 35.35 10.39
C GLN A 246 -12.60 34.01 11.01
N THR A 247 -13.25 34.09 12.17
CA THR A 247 -13.77 32.92 12.89
C THR A 247 -15.26 33.10 13.15
N ASP A 248 -16.00 32.01 13.00
CA ASP A 248 -17.43 31.95 13.33
C ASP A 248 -17.67 30.75 14.25
N LEU A 249 -17.81 30.97 15.53
CA LEU A 249 -18.02 29.96 16.55
C LEU A 249 -19.50 29.88 16.87
N THR A 250 -20.19 28.90 16.33
CA THR A 250 -21.64 28.67 16.58
C THR A 250 -21.92 28.43 18.07
N ASP A 251 -21.03 27.72 18.78
CA ASP A 251 -21.08 27.54 20.24
C ASP A 251 -19.70 27.81 20.84
N PRO A 252 -19.48 28.98 21.46
CA PRO A 252 -18.21 29.29 22.12
C PRO A 252 -17.86 28.36 23.29
N ASN A 253 -18.85 27.69 23.87
CA ASN A 253 -18.64 26.78 25.01
C ASN A 253 -18.51 25.30 24.58
N LEU A 254 -18.24 25.03 23.31
CA LEU A 254 -18.11 23.71 22.81
C LEU A 254 -16.80 23.05 23.30
N TYR A 255 -16.93 21.97 24.08
CA TYR A 255 -15.80 21.18 24.56
C TYR A 255 -15.53 19.98 23.62
N LEU A 256 -14.27 19.72 23.42
CA LEU A 256 -13.80 18.59 22.63
C LEU A 256 -12.82 17.72 23.44
N ALA A 257 -12.94 16.42 23.35
CA ALA A 257 -11.98 15.46 23.89
C ALA A 257 -11.05 15.00 22.76
N ALA A 258 -9.88 15.60 22.64
CA ALA A 258 -8.92 15.33 21.58
C ALA A 258 -7.49 15.59 22.07
N ASP A 259 -6.51 15.25 21.25
CA ASP A 259 -5.13 15.68 21.45
C ASP A 259 -4.97 17.11 20.90
N TYR A 260 -4.76 18.06 21.80
CA TYR A 260 -4.67 19.48 21.48
C TYR A 260 -3.59 19.78 20.47
N ASP A 261 -2.38 19.25 20.67
CA ASP A 261 -1.23 19.52 19.82
C ASP A 261 -1.43 18.92 18.41
N ARG A 262 -2.00 17.71 18.33
CA ARG A 262 -2.30 17.08 17.06
C ARG A 262 -3.42 17.79 16.30
N LEU A 263 -4.45 18.24 16.97
CA LEU A 263 -5.51 19.00 16.33
C LEU A 263 -5.03 20.41 15.91
N ASN A 264 -4.16 21.03 16.71
CA ASN A 264 -3.46 22.26 16.32
C ASN A 264 -2.63 22.04 15.03
N GLN A 265 -1.90 20.92 14.95
CA GLN A 265 -1.14 20.55 13.74
C GLN A 265 -2.05 20.38 12.51
N VAL A 266 -3.20 19.71 12.65
CA VAL A 266 -4.20 19.57 11.57
C VAL A 266 -4.66 20.93 11.06
N LEU A 267 -5.18 21.77 11.96
CA LEU A 267 -5.74 23.08 11.60
C LEU A 267 -4.66 24.01 11.05
N SER A 268 -3.44 23.97 11.59
CA SER A 268 -2.29 24.71 11.07
C SER A 268 -1.96 24.33 9.62
N ASN A 269 -2.02 23.04 9.29
CA ASN A 269 -1.83 22.56 7.92
C ASN A 269 -2.91 23.10 6.97
N LEU A 270 -4.18 23.09 7.39
CA LEU A 270 -5.28 23.59 6.58
C LEU A 270 -5.20 25.12 6.40
N ILE A 271 -4.94 25.88 7.47
CA ILE A 271 -4.81 27.34 7.43
C ILE A 271 -3.61 27.76 6.58
N SER A 272 -2.47 27.09 6.75
CA SER A 272 -1.26 27.34 5.94
C SER A 272 -1.51 27.08 4.46
N ASN A 273 -2.25 26.03 4.14
CA ASN A 273 -2.66 25.72 2.77
C ASN A 273 -3.61 26.79 2.21
N ALA A 274 -4.63 27.20 2.98
CA ALA A 274 -5.56 28.25 2.62
C ALA A 274 -4.84 29.60 2.36
N LEU A 275 -3.91 30.02 3.25
CA LEU A 275 -3.11 31.23 3.08
C LEU A 275 -2.26 31.26 1.80
N ARG A 276 -1.82 30.11 1.34
CA ARG A 276 -1.01 29.99 0.11
C ARG A 276 -1.85 30.18 -1.14
N HIS A 277 -3.02 29.58 -1.16
CA HIS A 277 -3.85 29.53 -2.36
C HIS A 277 -4.88 30.64 -2.45
N THR A 278 -5.02 31.47 -1.40
CA THR A 278 -5.91 32.62 -1.39
C THR A 278 -5.18 33.86 -1.90
N PRO A 279 -5.69 34.53 -2.92
CA PRO A 279 -5.10 35.76 -3.41
C PRO A 279 -5.32 36.94 -2.45
N LYS A 280 -4.54 38.00 -2.61
CA LYS A 280 -4.72 39.26 -1.87
C LYS A 280 -6.15 39.76 -2.02
N GLY A 281 -6.75 40.18 -0.89
CA GLY A 281 -8.17 40.62 -0.79
C GLY A 281 -9.12 39.44 -0.57
N GLY A 282 -8.64 38.21 -0.59
CA GLY A 282 -9.46 37.03 -0.30
C GLY A 282 -9.72 36.83 1.18
N ARG A 283 -10.48 35.78 1.52
CA ARG A 283 -10.97 35.50 2.87
C ARG A 283 -10.69 34.03 3.21
N ILE A 284 -10.36 33.81 4.49
CA ILE A 284 -10.31 32.50 5.11
C ILE A 284 -11.24 32.54 6.32
N SER A 285 -12.18 31.58 6.41
CA SER A 285 -13.07 31.42 7.56
C SER A 285 -12.85 30.10 8.26
N ILE A 286 -12.85 30.11 9.58
CA ILE A 286 -12.85 28.91 10.42
C ILE A 286 -14.21 28.92 11.14
N GLU A 287 -15.03 27.92 10.83
CA GLU A 287 -16.38 27.79 11.36
C GLU A 287 -16.46 26.55 12.23
N THR A 288 -17.15 26.62 13.36
CA THR A 288 -17.36 25.48 14.26
C THR A 288 -18.84 25.25 14.49
N GLY A 289 -19.23 23.99 14.68
CA GLY A 289 -20.63 23.67 14.94
C GLY A 289 -20.78 22.26 15.52
N SER A 290 -22.00 21.91 15.87
CA SER A 290 -22.36 20.54 16.24
C SER A 290 -22.25 19.63 14.99
N GLY A 291 -21.73 18.42 15.16
CA GLY A 291 -21.68 17.41 14.09
C GLY A 291 -23.04 17.00 13.59
N SER A 292 -23.10 16.20 12.53
CA SER A 292 -24.35 15.71 11.94
C SER A 292 -25.18 14.94 12.98
N SER A 293 -26.52 15.02 12.88
CA SER A 293 -27.54 14.70 13.88
C SER A 293 -27.51 13.29 14.49
N GLU A 294 -26.70 12.37 14.01
CA GLU A 294 -26.64 10.97 14.52
C GLU A 294 -25.55 10.74 15.58
N LYS A 295 -24.55 11.61 15.67
CA LYS A 295 -23.49 11.55 16.69
C LYS A 295 -23.34 12.94 17.30
N ARG A 296 -23.30 13.02 18.64
CA ARG A 296 -22.94 14.24 19.40
C ARG A 296 -21.47 14.60 19.15
N GLY A 297 -21.13 14.90 17.90
CA GLY A 297 -19.79 15.20 17.44
C GLY A 297 -19.59 16.69 17.22
N VAL A 298 -18.34 17.06 17.01
CA VAL A 298 -17.90 18.41 16.69
C VAL A 298 -17.56 18.50 15.22
N ARG A 299 -18.07 19.55 14.55
CA ARG A 299 -17.70 19.87 13.17
C ARG A 299 -16.83 21.13 13.15
N ILE A 300 -15.72 21.07 12.42
CA ILE A 300 -14.83 22.20 12.17
C ILE A 300 -14.71 22.36 10.65
N MET A 301 -14.96 23.55 10.14
CA MET A 301 -14.84 23.86 8.71
C MET A 301 -13.77 24.94 8.52
N VAL A 302 -12.85 24.72 7.60
CA VAL A 302 -11.87 25.72 7.15
C VAL A 302 -12.15 25.99 5.68
N LYS A 303 -12.59 27.22 5.38
CA LYS A 303 -12.99 27.63 4.04
C LYS A 303 -12.12 28.79 3.57
N ASP A 304 -11.68 28.72 2.34
CA ASP A 304 -10.95 29.78 1.65
C ASP A 304 -11.67 30.23 0.37
N THR A 305 -11.33 31.42 -0.12
CA THR A 305 -11.78 31.98 -1.41
C THR A 305 -10.63 31.98 -2.42
N GLY A 306 -9.83 30.92 -2.40
CA GLY A 306 -8.64 30.76 -3.24
C GLY A 306 -8.94 30.28 -4.65
N SER A 307 -7.88 29.79 -5.31
CA SER A 307 -7.95 29.27 -6.68
C SER A 307 -8.90 28.08 -6.84
N GLY A 308 -9.23 27.37 -5.77
CA GLY A 308 -9.95 26.12 -5.81
C GLY A 308 -9.09 24.98 -6.38
N ILE A 309 -9.69 23.79 -6.43
CA ILE A 309 -9.07 22.52 -6.86
C ILE A 309 -9.95 21.92 -7.96
N ALA A 310 -9.32 21.41 -9.01
CA ALA A 310 -10.05 20.73 -10.08
C ALA A 310 -10.71 19.45 -9.57
N SER A 311 -11.88 19.10 -10.08
CA SER A 311 -12.64 17.91 -9.66
C SER A 311 -11.88 16.60 -9.88
N GLU A 312 -11.01 16.56 -10.90
CA GLU A 312 -10.12 15.43 -11.19
C GLU A 312 -9.02 15.24 -10.15
N ASP A 313 -8.60 16.31 -9.47
CA ASP A 313 -7.56 16.32 -8.46
C ASP A 313 -8.08 16.03 -7.04
N LEU A 314 -9.34 16.35 -6.75
CA LEU A 314 -9.95 16.19 -5.42
C LEU A 314 -9.76 14.80 -4.77
N PRO A 315 -9.84 13.68 -5.49
CA PRO A 315 -9.61 12.36 -4.91
C PRO A 315 -8.19 12.16 -4.38
N PHE A 316 -7.21 12.91 -4.89
CA PHE A 316 -5.78 12.70 -4.65
C PHE A 316 -5.16 13.71 -3.68
N ILE A 317 -5.87 14.79 -3.28
CA ILE A 317 -5.29 15.87 -2.46
C ILE A 317 -4.79 15.40 -1.09
N PHE A 318 -5.30 14.30 -0.58
CA PHE A 318 -4.87 13.69 0.67
C PHE A 318 -3.78 12.62 0.49
N ASP A 319 -3.35 12.39 -0.76
CA ASP A 319 -2.24 11.48 -1.03
C ASP A 319 -0.91 12.14 -0.65
N ARG A 320 0.04 11.33 -0.23
CA ARG A 320 1.37 11.80 0.17
C ARG A 320 2.08 12.43 -1.01
N PHE A 321 2.77 13.55 -0.76
CA PHE A 321 3.55 14.30 -1.76
C PHE A 321 2.73 14.78 -2.97
N TRP A 322 1.38 14.70 -2.89
CA TRP A 322 0.53 15.20 -3.96
C TRP A 322 0.60 16.72 -4.08
N ARG A 323 0.67 17.21 -5.32
CA ARG A 323 0.72 18.64 -5.66
C ARG A 323 0.04 18.83 -7.02
N ALA A 324 -0.89 19.77 -7.12
CA ALA A 324 -1.63 20.09 -8.37
C ALA A 324 -0.70 20.59 -9.49
N ASP A 325 0.30 21.39 -9.15
CA ASP A 325 1.31 21.89 -10.08
C ASP A 325 2.68 21.32 -9.72
N LYS A 326 3.27 20.57 -10.66
CA LYS A 326 4.67 20.16 -10.60
C LYS A 326 5.63 21.32 -10.89
N SER A 327 5.12 22.57 -10.98
CA SER A 327 5.93 23.75 -11.25
C SER A 327 6.89 24.01 -10.10
N ARG A 328 8.16 24.07 -10.44
CA ARG A 328 9.34 24.13 -9.57
C ARG A 328 9.47 25.37 -8.68
N SER A 329 8.50 26.28 -8.65
CA SER A 329 8.70 27.62 -8.09
C SER A 329 8.41 27.77 -6.59
N GLU A 330 7.73 26.80 -5.93
CA GLU A 330 7.45 26.89 -4.48
C GLU A 330 7.92 25.67 -3.70
N ARG A 331 9.22 25.63 -3.43
CA ARG A 331 9.90 24.53 -2.70
C ARG A 331 9.56 24.46 -1.20
N THR A 332 8.72 25.35 -0.70
CA THR A 332 8.52 25.54 0.75
C THR A 332 7.68 24.46 1.44
N HIS A 333 7.05 23.53 0.70
CA HIS A 333 6.10 22.56 1.27
C HIS A 333 6.22 21.18 0.63
N SER A 334 6.19 20.17 1.50
CA SER A 334 6.44 18.76 1.16
C SER A 334 5.29 18.00 0.49
N GLY A 335 4.08 18.56 0.44
CA GLY A 335 2.89 17.80 0.04
C GLY A 335 2.43 16.76 1.07
N LEU A 336 2.97 16.80 2.29
CA LEU A 336 2.59 15.88 3.38
C LEU A 336 1.49 16.44 4.29
N GLY A 337 1.27 17.76 4.32
CA GLY A 337 0.40 18.41 5.31
C GLY A 337 -1.05 17.92 5.29
N LEU A 338 -1.68 17.73 4.12
CA LEU A 338 -3.04 17.22 4.01
C LEU A 338 -3.11 15.71 4.32
N ALA A 339 -2.12 14.93 3.91
CA ALA A 339 -2.02 13.51 4.25
C ALA A 339 -1.91 13.32 5.78
N ILE A 340 -1.09 14.12 6.44
CA ILE A 340 -0.96 14.13 7.91
C ILE A 340 -2.28 14.54 8.56
N ALA A 341 -2.93 15.61 8.07
CA ALA A 341 -4.22 16.05 8.60
C ALA A 341 -5.24 14.91 8.56
N LYS A 342 -5.35 14.20 7.44
CA LYS A 342 -6.24 13.04 7.29
C LYS A 342 -5.93 11.94 8.29
N GLN A 343 -4.67 11.55 8.42
CA GLN A 343 -4.27 10.46 9.32
C GLN A 343 -4.46 10.83 10.80
N LEU A 344 -4.16 12.07 11.19
CA LEU A 344 -4.39 12.55 12.54
C LEU A 344 -5.89 12.58 12.90
N ILE A 345 -6.75 13.04 12.00
CA ILE A 345 -8.20 13.01 12.20
C ILE A 345 -8.72 11.57 12.29
N HIS A 346 -8.25 10.66 11.42
CA HIS A 346 -8.60 9.24 11.51
C HIS A 346 -8.14 8.60 12.83
N ALA A 347 -6.95 8.95 13.32
CA ALA A 347 -6.47 8.48 14.63
C ALA A 347 -7.37 8.93 15.79
N HIS A 348 -8.05 10.10 15.66
CA HIS A 348 -9.07 10.57 16.62
C HIS A 348 -10.45 9.95 16.41
N GLY A 349 -10.61 9.02 15.47
CA GLY A 349 -11.90 8.39 15.13
C GLY A 349 -12.83 9.30 14.32
N GLY A 350 -12.29 10.40 13.75
CA GLY A 350 -13.01 11.38 12.95
C GLY A 350 -12.85 11.17 11.45
N THR A 351 -13.46 12.10 10.68
CA THR A 351 -13.37 12.15 9.22
C THR A 351 -12.98 13.56 8.76
N ILE A 352 -12.28 13.64 7.63
CA ILE A 352 -11.99 14.91 6.94
C ILE A 352 -12.36 14.77 5.47
N GLU A 353 -13.07 15.78 4.97
CA GLU A 353 -13.52 15.86 3.58
C GLU A 353 -13.16 17.22 2.99
N ALA A 354 -13.05 17.27 1.67
CA ALA A 354 -12.81 18.50 0.93
C ALA A 354 -13.86 18.71 -0.14
N GLN A 355 -14.35 19.93 -0.25
CA GLN A 355 -15.21 20.40 -1.33
C GLN A 355 -14.56 21.63 -1.96
N SER A 356 -14.45 21.65 -3.28
CA SER A 356 -13.77 22.74 -3.97
C SER A 356 -14.33 22.94 -5.37
N GLU A 357 -14.29 24.18 -5.82
CA GLU A 357 -14.61 24.55 -7.20
C GLU A 357 -13.56 25.56 -7.68
N VAL A 358 -13.02 25.34 -8.86
CA VAL A 358 -12.01 26.23 -9.46
C VAL A 358 -12.50 27.65 -9.52
N GLY A 359 -11.74 28.59 -8.99
CA GLY A 359 -12.05 30.01 -8.93
C GLY A 359 -13.03 30.42 -7.80
N LYS A 360 -13.58 29.48 -7.01
CA LYS A 360 -14.46 29.79 -5.88
C LYS A 360 -13.84 29.51 -4.51
N GLY A 361 -12.76 28.70 -4.49
CA GLY A 361 -12.05 28.31 -3.28
C GLY A 361 -12.30 26.89 -2.84
N THR A 362 -11.82 26.57 -1.62
CA THR A 362 -11.88 25.22 -1.04
C THR A 362 -12.48 25.28 0.36
N MET A 363 -13.22 24.24 0.71
CA MET A 363 -13.74 24.01 2.05
C MET A 363 -13.32 22.62 2.53
N PHE A 364 -12.59 22.57 3.64
CA PHE A 364 -12.29 21.35 4.36
C PHE A 364 -13.25 21.23 5.55
N THR A 365 -13.89 20.08 5.68
CA THR A 365 -14.81 19.75 6.77
C THR A 365 -14.21 18.61 7.59
N ILE A 366 -14.04 18.84 8.88
CA ILE A 366 -13.59 17.85 9.87
C ILE A 366 -14.79 17.51 10.75
N GLU A 367 -15.03 16.22 10.96
CA GLU A 367 -15.99 15.73 11.94
C GLU A 367 -15.26 14.85 12.97
N LEU A 368 -15.42 15.18 14.25
CA LEU A 368 -14.84 14.45 15.39
C LEU A 368 -15.97 13.94 16.29
N PRO A 369 -15.78 12.77 16.92
CA PRO A 369 -16.78 12.14 17.79
C PRO A 369 -17.03 12.93 19.10
#